data_7cd76a17224c0bbb700b4723b526fa3e
#
_entry.id   7cd76a17224c0bbb700b4723b526fa3e
#
_cell.length_a   1.000
_cell.length_b   1.000
_cell.length_c   1.000
_cell.angle_alpha   90.00
_cell.angle_beta   90.00
_cell.angle_gamma   90.00
#
_symmetry.space_group_name_H-M   'P 1'
#
loop_
_entity.id
_entity.type
_entity.pdbx_description
1 polymer ?
#
loop_
_entity_poly.entity_id
_entity_poly.type
_entity_poly.pdbx_seq_one_letter_code
_entity_poly.pdbx_strand_id
1 'polypeptide(L)'
;MSTYLITGANRGIGLELVRQLSHRGEDVIATCRDASPELKSLSVRIETNVDITSGDSVIQLRENLKNTKVDVLIQNAGIAESNSLSALDPLSIIHQFEVNALSPLCFVQTMLGNLSKSAKIALISS
;
A
#
# COMPACT_ATOMS: atom_id res chain seq x y z
N MET A 1 -20.77 1.74 -4.35
CA MET A 1 -19.52 0.99 -4.08
C MET A 1 -18.35 1.97 -4.07
N SER A 2 -17.40 1.73 -3.20
CA SER A 2 -16.23 2.58 -3.07
C SER A 2 -15.01 1.95 -3.73
N THR A 3 -14.07 2.78 -4.16
CA THR A 3 -12.78 2.34 -4.71
C THR A 3 -11.72 2.40 -3.62
N TYR A 4 -11.12 1.25 -3.36
CA TYR A 4 -10.08 1.07 -2.34
C TYR A 4 -8.72 0.87 -3.00
N LEU A 5 -7.72 1.59 -2.52
CA LEU A 5 -6.33 1.37 -2.91
C LEU A 5 -5.58 0.84 -1.69
N ILE A 6 -4.98 -0.34 -1.82
CA ILE A 6 -4.35 -1.04 -0.70
C ILE A 6 -2.89 -1.31 -1.02
N THR A 7 -1.98 -0.81 -0.18
CA THR A 7 -0.55 -1.13 -0.29
C THR A 7 -0.21 -2.36 0.54
N GLY A 8 0.87 -3.04 0.21
CA GLY A 8 1.26 -4.26 0.90
C GLY A 8 0.23 -5.38 0.76
N ALA A 9 -0.38 -5.50 -0.41
CA ALA A 9 -1.54 -6.37 -0.64
C ALA A 9 -1.18 -7.82 -0.93
N ASN A 10 0.10 -8.15 -0.98
CA ASN A 10 0.58 -9.42 -1.52
C ASN A 10 0.44 -10.59 -0.55
N ARG A 11 0.33 -10.31 0.72
CA ARG A 11 0.26 -11.31 1.79
C ARG A 11 -0.32 -10.70 3.07
N GLY A 12 -0.55 -11.54 4.07
CA GLY A 12 -0.93 -11.10 5.41
C GLY A 12 -2.21 -10.29 5.45
N ILE A 13 -2.20 -9.25 6.26
CA ILE A 13 -3.37 -8.39 6.50
C ILE A 13 -3.83 -7.73 5.20
N GLY A 14 -2.90 -7.22 4.40
CA GLY A 14 -3.24 -6.56 3.13
C GLY A 14 -3.97 -7.48 2.18
N LEU A 15 -3.49 -8.70 2.01
CA LEU A 15 -4.13 -9.71 1.16
C LEU A 15 -5.54 -10.06 1.66
N GLU A 16 -5.70 -10.22 2.97
CA GLU A 16 -6.99 -10.54 3.58
C GLU A 16 -7.98 -9.39 3.42
N LEU A 17 -7.52 -8.15 3.54
CA LEU A 17 -8.36 -6.98 3.26
C LEU A 17 -8.84 -6.97 1.81
N VAL A 18 -7.94 -7.24 0.86
CA VAL A 18 -8.32 -7.35 -0.56
C VAL A 18 -9.39 -8.40 -0.75
N ARG A 19 -9.21 -9.57 -0.15
CA ARG A 19 -10.16 -10.67 -0.25
C ARG A 19 -11.53 -10.28 0.28
N GLN A 20 -11.59 -9.72 1.48
CA GLN A 20 -12.87 -9.36 2.10
C GLN A 20 -13.58 -8.24 1.36
N LEU A 21 -12.85 -7.20 0.96
CA LEU A 21 -13.44 -6.07 0.24
C LEU A 21 -13.94 -6.49 -1.14
N SER A 22 -13.19 -7.33 -1.82
CA SER A 22 -13.61 -7.89 -3.10
C SER A 22 -14.89 -8.71 -2.96
N HIS A 23 -14.99 -9.53 -1.92
CA HIS A 23 -16.20 -10.29 -1.62
C HIS A 23 -17.42 -9.41 -1.33
N ARG A 24 -17.19 -8.23 -0.76
CA ARG A 24 -18.28 -7.28 -0.49
C ARG A 24 -18.73 -6.52 -1.74
N GLY A 25 -18.10 -6.74 -2.87
CA GLY A 25 -18.42 -6.06 -4.11
C GLY A 25 -17.78 -4.67 -4.23
N GLU A 26 -16.81 -4.35 -3.40
CA GLU A 26 -16.08 -3.09 -3.50
C GLU A 26 -15.07 -3.15 -4.66
N ASP A 27 -14.73 -1.98 -5.19
CA ASP A 27 -13.71 -1.84 -6.23
C ASP A 27 -12.34 -1.80 -5.56
N VAL A 28 -11.50 -2.80 -5.82
CA VAL A 28 -10.21 -2.92 -5.13
C VAL A 28 -9.05 -2.81 -6.10
N ILE A 29 -8.11 -1.93 -5.77
CA ILE A 29 -6.82 -1.81 -6.46
C ILE A 29 -5.76 -2.24 -5.46
N ALA A 30 -5.10 -3.36 -5.74
CA ALA A 30 -4.04 -3.90 -4.91
C ALA A 30 -2.69 -3.51 -5.48
N THR A 31 -1.77 -3.02 -4.66
CA THR A 31 -0.42 -2.70 -5.09
C THR A 31 0.59 -3.63 -4.44
N CYS A 32 1.61 -3.99 -5.22
CA CYS A 32 2.69 -4.86 -4.77
C CYS A 32 3.89 -4.71 -5.69
N ARG A 33 5.02 -5.32 -5.32
CA ARG A 33 6.17 -5.41 -6.23
C ARG A 33 5.92 -6.49 -7.27
N ASP A 34 5.73 -7.72 -6.83
CA ASP A 34 5.37 -8.86 -7.68
C ASP A 34 4.12 -9.52 -7.10
N ALA A 35 3.10 -9.74 -7.91
CA ALA A 35 1.86 -10.31 -7.43
C ALA A 35 2.02 -11.77 -7.04
N SER A 36 1.60 -12.12 -5.81
CA SER A 36 1.56 -13.51 -5.36
C SER A 36 0.46 -14.29 -6.08
N PRO A 37 0.59 -15.62 -6.18
CA PRO A 37 -0.48 -16.44 -6.73
C PRO A 37 -1.82 -16.24 -6.01
N GLU A 38 -1.79 -16.06 -4.69
CA GLU A 38 -2.98 -15.83 -3.88
C GLU A 38 -3.67 -14.52 -4.27
N LEU A 39 -2.90 -13.45 -4.46
CA LEU A 39 -3.45 -12.17 -4.89
C LEU A 39 -4.05 -12.26 -6.29
N LYS A 40 -3.35 -12.91 -7.22
CA LYS A 40 -3.83 -13.10 -8.59
C LYS A 40 -5.15 -13.85 -8.64
N SER A 41 -5.38 -14.77 -7.70
CA SER A 41 -6.61 -15.56 -7.66
C SER A 41 -7.86 -14.77 -7.30
N LEU A 42 -7.70 -13.55 -6.76
CA LEU A 42 -8.83 -12.75 -6.27
C LEU A 42 -9.52 -11.92 -7.35
N SER A 43 -9.00 -11.90 -8.57
CA SER A 43 -9.59 -11.20 -9.71
C SER A 43 -9.85 -9.71 -9.47
N VAL A 44 -8.94 -9.05 -8.74
CA VAL A 44 -8.98 -7.60 -8.52
C VAL A 44 -7.97 -6.91 -9.44
N ARG A 45 -8.07 -5.59 -9.57
CA ARG A 45 -7.05 -4.81 -10.27
C ARG A 45 -5.75 -4.85 -9.47
N ILE A 46 -4.66 -5.23 -10.12
CA ILE A 46 -3.34 -5.32 -9.48
C ILE A 46 -2.40 -4.37 -10.21
N GLU A 47 -1.74 -3.49 -9.45
CA GLU A 47 -0.68 -2.63 -9.93
C GLU A 47 0.63 -3.15 -9.38
N THR A 48 1.46 -3.70 -10.26
CA THR A 48 2.76 -4.28 -9.89
C THR A 48 3.88 -3.25 -10.00
N ASN A 49 5.07 -3.64 -9.59
CA ASN A 49 6.27 -2.78 -9.58
C ASN A 49 6.09 -1.53 -8.72
N VAL A 50 5.27 -1.62 -7.69
CA VAL A 50 5.08 -0.54 -6.74
C VAL A 50 5.89 -0.82 -5.49
N ASP A 51 6.94 -0.02 -5.31
CA ASP A 51 7.76 0.01 -4.10
C ASP A 51 7.51 1.37 -3.45
N ILE A 52 6.90 1.37 -2.26
CA ILE A 52 6.52 2.62 -1.59
C ILE A 52 7.72 3.49 -1.20
N THR A 53 8.92 2.91 -1.16
CA THR A 53 10.17 3.66 -0.89
C THR A 53 10.75 4.29 -2.16
N SER A 54 10.24 3.95 -3.32
CA SER A 54 10.68 4.48 -4.60
C SER A 54 9.70 5.54 -5.11
N GLY A 55 10.10 6.81 -5.06
CA GLY A 55 9.27 7.91 -5.56
C GLY A 55 8.88 7.72 -7.03
N ASP A 56 9.78 7.21 -7.85
CA ASP A 56 9.50 6.98 -9.27
C ASP A 56 8.41 5.94 -9.48
N SER A 57 8.42 4.86 -8.70
CA SER A 57 7.37 3.83 -8.82
C SER A 57 6.01 4.35 -8.37
N VAL A 58 5.97 5.21 -7.35
CA VAL A 58 4.72 5.80 -6.87
C VAL A 58 4.19 6.83 -7.89
N ILE A 59 5.06 7.60 -8.51
CA ILE A 59 4.67 8.50 -9.59
C ILE A 59 4.09 7.71 -10.77
N GLN A 60 4.69 6.58 -11.11
CA GLN A 60 4.15 5.72 -12.17
C GLN A 60 2.77 5.19 -11.79
N LEU A 61 2.57 4.79 -10.55
CA LEU A 61 1.26 4.38 -10.06
C LEU A 61 0.24 5.52 -10.19
N ARG A 62 0.62 6.73 -9.80
CA ARG A 62 -0.23 7.91 -9.96
C ARG A 62 -0.68 8.08 -11.41
N GLU A 63 0.23 7.93 -12.36
CA GLU A 63 -0.10 8.05 -13.77
C GLU A 63 -1.01 6.92 -14.24
N ASN A 64 -0.76 5.70 -13.79
CA ASN A 64 -1.61 4.56 -14.13
C ASN A 64 -3.05 4.73 -13.60
N LEU A 65 -3.23 5.47 -12.53
CA LEU A 65 -4.52 5.70 -11.89
C LEU A 65 -5.12 7.08 -12.19
N LYS A 66 -4.58 7.82 -13.16
CA LYS A 66 -4.98 9.22 -13.40
C LYS A 66 -6.46 9.41 -13.66
N ASN A 67 -7.15 8.41 -14.21
CA ASN A 67 -8.58 8.47 -14.51
C ASN A 67 -9.44 7.76 -13.45
N THR A 68 -8.84 7.40 -12.32
CA THR A 68 -9.50 6.67 -11.25
C THR A 68 -9.46 7.51 -9.97
N LYS A 69 -10.62 7.69 -9.33
CA LYS A 69 -10.69 8.33 -8.01
C LYS A 69 -10.74 7.27 -6.94
N VAL A 70 -9.89 7.42 -5.94
CA VAL A 70 -9.77 6.51 -4.80
C VAL A 70 -10.55 7.09 -3.64
N ASP A 71 -11.46 6.30 -3.08
CA ASP A 71 -12.30 6.72 -1.96
C ASP A 71 -11.71 6.34 -0.62
N VAL A 72 -10.96 5.25 -0.57
CA VAL A 72 -10.29 4.79 0.65
C VAL A 72 -8.89 4.31 0.30
N LEU A 73 -7.89 4.93 0.92
CA LEU A 73 -6.50 4.52 0.80
C LEU A 73 -6.11 3.79 2.09
N ILE A 74 -5.72 2.53 1.97
CA ILE A 74 -5.25 1.74 3.11
C ILE A 74 -3.75 1.52 2.96
N GLN A 75 -2.98 2.19 3.78
CA GLN A 75 -1.53 2.08 3.86
C GLN A 75 -1.18 0.91 4.78
N ASN A 76 -0.99 -0.26 4.19
CA ASN A 76 -0.68 -1.47 4.95
C ASN A 76 0.78 -1.91 4.79
N ALA A 77 1.49 -1.44 3.77
CA ALA A 77 2.88 -1.80 3.58
C ALA A 77 3.72 -1.40 4.80
N GLY A 78 4.52 -2.34 5.29
CA GLY A 78 5.35 -2.11 6.45
C GLY A 78 6.31 -3.26 6.67
N ILE A 79 7.32 -3.02 7.49
CA ILE A 79 8.29 -4.03 7.89
C ILE A 79 8.53 -3.98 9.39
N ALA A 80 8.99 -5.10 9.95
CA ALA A 80 9.45 -5.18 11.32
C ALA A 80 10.72 -6.01 11.35
N GLU A 81 11.77 -5.45 11.92
CA GLU A 81 13.07 -6.12 12.09
C GLU A 81 13.45 -6.04 13.56
N SER A 82 14.05 -7.11 14.08
CA SER A 82 14.42 -7.20 15.49
C SER A 82 15.67 -6.39 15.78
N ASN A 83 15.59 -5.59 16.85
CA ASN A 83 16.72 -4.85 17.39
C ASN A 83 16.68 -4.93 18.93
N SER A 84 17.84 -4.90 19.57
CA SER A 84 17.96 -4.83 21.02
C SER A 84 19.13 -3.91 21.37
N LEU A 85 19.19 -3.47 22.62
CA LEU A 85 20.31 -2.61 23.05
C LEU A 85 21.66 -3.28 22.90
N SER A 86 21.70 -4.61 23.00
CA SER A 86 22.95 -5.37 22.83
C SER A 86 23.28 -5.71 21.37
N ALA A 87 22.30 -5.53 20.47
CA ALA A 87 22.44 -5.89 19.06
C ALA A 87 21.68 -4.88 18.19
N LEU A 88 22.08 -3.61 18.26
CA LEU A 88 21.48 -2.55 17.46
C LEU A 88 22.06 -2.55 16.05
N ASP A 89 21.17 -2.42 15.07
CA ASP A 89 21.54 -2.17 13.69
C ASP A 89 20.92 -0.83 13.27
N PRO A 90 21.67 0.27 13.30
CA PRO A 90 21.14 1.59 12.96
C PRO A 90 20.56 1.68 11.55
N LEU A 91 21.15 0.99 10.58
CA LEU A 91 20.63 1.00 9.21
C LEU A 91 19.28 0.31 9.12
N SER A 92 19.07 -0.79 9.86
CA SER A 92 17.79 -1.46 9.97
C SER A 92 16.72 -0.53 10.58
N ILE A 93 17.09 0.19 11.64
CA ILE A 93 16.17 1.14 12.31
C ILE A 93 15.77 2.27 11.36
N ILE A 94 16.73 2.84 10.63
CA ILE A 94 16.46 3.89 9.65
C ILE A 94 15.57 3.35 8.55
N HIS A 95 15.83 2.15 8.07
CA HIS A 95 15.03 1.52 7.03
C HIS A 95 13.59 1.25 7.49
N GLN A 96 13.39 0.81 8.73
CA GLN A 96 12.05 0.64 9.29
C GLN A 96 11.31 1.97 9.40
N PHE A 97 11.99 3.03 9.81
CA PHE A 97 11.39 4.37 9.83
C PHE A 97 11.00 4.82 8.42
N GLU A 98 11.86 4.62 7.44
CA GLU A 98 11.57 4.98 6.05
C GLU A 98 10.32 4.26 5.54
N VAL A 99 10.26 2.94 5.70
CA VAL A 99 9.15 2.15 5.18
C VAL A 99 7.86 2.42 5.94
N ASN A 100 7.94 2.51 7.27
CA ASN A 100 6.74 2.52 8.13
C ASN A 100 6.19 3.93 8.39
N ALA A 101 7.00 4.96 8.25
CA ALA A 101 6.60 6.32 8.60
C ALA A 101 6.76 7.32 7.44
N LEU A 102 7.96 7.42 6.88
CA LEU A 102 8.24 8.42 5.85
C LEU A 102 7.56 8.10 4.53
N SER A 103 7.71 6.87 4.04
CA SER A 103 7.16 6.46 2.74
C SER A 103 5.64 6.53 2.67
N PRO A 104 4.88 6.12 3.71
CA PRO A 104 3.43 6.33 3.71
C PRO A 104 3.01 7.79 3.56
N LEU A 105 3.73 8.71 4.20
CA LEU A 105 3.45 10.13 4.10
C LEU A 105 3.72 10.65 2.68
N CYS A 106 4.87 10.30 2.11
CA CYS A 106 5.22 10.67 0.74
C CYS A 106 4.26 10.07 -0.28
N PHE A 107 3.79 8.84 -0.02
CA PHE A 107 2.81 8.17 -0.87
C PHE A 107 1.50 8.96 -0.93
N VAL A 108 0.97 9.38 0.22
CA VAL A 108 -0.24 10.21 0.26
C VAL A 108 -0.03 11.50 -0.52
N GLN A 109 1.08 12.19 -0.32
CA GLN A 109 1.38 13.42 -1.02
C GLN A 109 1.35 13.22 -2.54
N THR A 110 2.00 12.19 -3.04
CA THR A 110 2.02 11.89 -4.47
C THR A 110 0.64 11.56 -5.01
N MET A 111 -0.19 10.87 -4.22
CA MET A 111 -1.49 10.38 -4.65
C MET A 111 -2.64 11.35 -4.41
N LEU A 112 -2.40 12.54 -3.86
CA LEU A 112 -3.48 13.48 -3.50
C LEU A 112 -4.45 13.74 -4.65
N GLY A 113 -3.96 13.89 -5.87
CA GLY A 113 -4.80 14.15 -7.04
C GLY A 113 -5.70 12.99 -7.44
N ASN A 114 -5.40 11.79 -6.96
CA ASN A 114 -6.19 10.59 -7.24
C ASN A 114 -7.23 10.30 -6.16
N LEU A 115 -7.22 11.06 -5.05
CA LEU A 115 -8.17 10.87 -3.97
C LEU A 115 -9.47 11.62 -4.25
N SER A 116 -10.61 11.02 -3.91
CA SER A 116 -11.90 11.68 -4.00
C SER A 116 -12.03 12.75 -2.90
N LYS A 117 -13.03 13.64 -3.02
CA LYS A 117 -13.20 14.76 -2.10
C LYS A 117 -13.39 14.33 -0.64
N SER A 118 -14.07 13.23 -0.41
CA SER A 118 -14.32 12.70 0.93
C SER A 118 -13.52 11.45 1.22
N ALA A 119 -12.37 11.30 0.56
CA ALA A 119 -11.54 10.12 0.73
C ALA A 119 -11.09 9.95 2.18
N LYS A 120 -11.00 8.68 2.58
CA LYS A 120 -10.47 8.28 3.88
C LYS A 120 -9.10 7.65 3.69
N ILE A 121 -8.22 7.91 4.64
CA ILE A 121 -6.87 7.34 4.67
C ILE A 121 -6.71 6.58 5.96
N ALA A 122 -6.39 5.29 5.85
CA ALA A 122 -6.11 4.44 7.00
C ALA A 122 -4.66 3.99 6.98
N LEU A 123 -4.02 4.04 8.14
CA LEU A 123 -2.68 3.50 8.34
C LEU A 123 -2.78 2.28 9.23
N ILE A 124 -2.25 1.17 8.78
CA ILE A 124 -2.15 -0.04 9.59
C ILE A 124 -0.81 0.03 10.32
N SER A 125 -0.87 0.07 11.63
CA SER A 125 0.34 0.09 12.46
C SER A 125 0.20 -0.85 13.64
N SER A 126 1.31 -1.17 14.26
CA SER A 126 1.33 -2.04 15.44
C SER A 126 1.66 -1.26 16.71
#